data_c87f59237861ac593d4fb8d600e81066
#
_entry.id   c87f59237861ac593d4fb8d600e81066
#
_cell.length_a   1.000
_cell.length_b   1.000
_cell.length_c   1.000
_cell.angle_alpha   90.00
_cell.angle_beta   90.00
_cell.angle_gamma   90.00
#
_symmetry.space_group_name_H-M   'P 1'
#
loop_
_entity.id
_entity.type
_entity.pdbx_description
1 polymer ?
#
loop_
_entity_poly.entity_id
_entity_poly.type
_entity_poly.pdbx_seq_one_letter_code
_entity_poly.pdbx_strand_id
1 'polypeptide(L)'
;MQFKKIQIRKATGKKKSQGGQNALNKLNSFLNAASAEPAYILHSTWTNQQNAITYKEIREAIMNGHMSESTFQQWQQDYSKMVSDKLSPVWVKAMETASLGVQEQHDSFFFDHTWPGVTKWVQEHGAEFVTNISAEQKNAVSALIARAYSKGESAEELSRAIRPCIGLTQRQAIANANYYDHVKDSLLKNNPGMKEATAAKKAQEAAAKYAAQQHRYRANMIAETEMAFAYQHGEYEAVKMAQAQGLMGVVEKVWSTAYDDGVCDICNGLEGQTIGIDGNFNFKLNKLLFGGQRLTPPAHPQCRCAVEYREISPPVIQPAQSQTLGPSIPDPATPSVPGSLQMPQGMKDKGLAHLGGTGEMHLCEDGSGTEWLFKPAQSKSGTPEEFRAYVQEAGYKVQGIVDPDTAVKVGTGNIGGQFGAYQQKIDVDPNGFDFKAWQQYGTKGLTADQVQQIQREHVADWLLGNYDSHGGNFVTDTRRICNRYKVCE
;
A
#
# COMPACT_ATOMS: atom_id res chain seq x y z
N MET A 1 6.80 -11.26 -34.12
CA MET A 1 7.86 -10.29 -33.76
C MET A 1 9.12 -11.06 -33.38
N GLN A 2 10.18 -10.93 -34.16
CA GLN A 2 11.48 -11.51 -33.80
C GLN A 2 12.07 -10.65 -32.68
N PHE A 3 12.21 -11.24 -31.50
CA PHE A 3 12.97 -10.59 -30.42
C PHE A 3 14.43 -10.57 -30.84
N LYS A 4 14.99 -9.38 -31.11
CA LYS A 4 16.43 -9.21 -31.16
C LYS A 4 17.01 -9.71 -29.83
N LYS A 5 17.92 -10.71 -29.90
CA LYS A 5 18.75 -11.09 -28.76
C LYS A 5 19.33 -9.81 -28.15
N ILE A 6 19.00 -9.55 -26.88
CA ILE A 6 19.65 -8.48 -26.09
C ILE A 6 21.13 -8.85 -26.09
N GLN A 7 21.97 -8.03 -26.70
CA GLN A 7 23.41 -8.23 -26.65
C GLN A 7 23.90 -7.76 -25.28
N ILE A 8 24.37 -8.69 -24.49
CA ILE A 8 25.06 -8.41 -23.23
C ILE A 8 26.42 -7.82 -23.62
N ARG A 9 26.66 -6.55 -23.30
CA ARG A 9 27.95 -5.89 -23.50
C ARG A 9 28.64 -5.74 -22.16
N LYS A 10 29.95 -6.08 -22.10
CA LYS A 10 30.81 -5.75 -20.96
C LYS A 10 30.69 -4.28 -20.64
N ALA A 11 30.42 -3.96 -19.37
CA ALA A 11 30.39 -2.58 -18.89
C ALA A 11 31.70 -1.85 -19.23
N THR A 12 31.57 -0.65 -19.79
CA THR A 12 32.72 0.21 -20.09
C THR A 12 33.33 0.65 -18.77
N GLY A 13 34.58 0.27 -18.51
CA GLY A 13 35.38 0.35 -17.30
C GLY A 13 35.39 1.60 -16.42
N LYS A 14 34.26 2.22 -16.15
CA LYS A 14 34.15 3.22 -15.09
C LYS A 14 34.16 2.52 -13.75
N LYS A 15 35.11 2.86 -12.89
CA LYS A 15 35.17 2.37 -11.52
C LYS A 15 33.91 2.84 -10.77
N LYS A 16 33.17 1.90 -10.20
CA LYS A 16 31.99 2.18 -9.38
C LYS A 16 32.38 2.90 -8.09
N SER A 17 31.52 3.79 -7.60
CA SER A 17 31.67 4.37 -6.27
C SER A 17 31.49 3.28 -5.19
N GLN A 18 32.11 3.46 -4.05
CA GLN A 18 31.93 2.57 -2.89
C GLN A 18 30.45 2.60 -2.44
N GLY A 19 29.81 3.78 -2.46
CA GLY A 19 28.39 3.93 -2.11
C GLY A 19 27.47 3.15 -3.05
N GLY A 20 27.68 3.23 -4.36
CA GLY A 20 26.92 2.44 -5.33
C GLY A 20 27.12 0.93 -5.18
N GLN A 21 28.33 0.48 -4.83
CA GLN A 21 28.57 -0.94 -4.53
C GLN A 21 27.85 -1.38 -3.25
N ASN A 22 27.85 -0.56 -2.21
CA ASN A 22 27.16 -0.85 -0.96
C ASN A 22 25.64 -0.92 -1.17
N ALA A 23 25.06 0.03 -1.91
CA ALA A 23 23.64 0.02 -2.25
C ALA A 23 23.22 -1.28 -2.98
N LEU A 24 24.01 -1.71 -3.97
CA LEU A 24 23.78 -2.98 -4.67
C LEU A 24 23.88 -4.19 -3.75
N ASN A 25 24.88 -4.24 -2.87
CA ASN A 25 25.06 -5.36 -1.95
C ASN A 25 23.88 -5.44 -0.97
N LYS A 26 23.43 -4.30 -0.42
CA LYS A 26 22.25 -4.22 0.46
C LYS A 26 20.99 -4.72 -0.26
N LEU A 27 20.72 -4.21 -1.46
CA LEU A 27 19.57 -4.63 -2.27
C LEU A 27 19.62 -6.14 -2.59
N ASN A 28 20.76 -6.67 -3.06
CA ASN A 28 20.86 -8.08 -3.41
C ASN A 28 20.69 -9.00 -2.18
N SER A 29 21.25 -8.63 -1.04
CA SER A 29 21.06 -9.36 0.21
C SER A 29 19.61 -9.38 0.64
N PHE A 30 18.94 -8.22 0.55
CA PHE A 30 17.52 -8.09 0.82
C PHE A 30 16.66 -8.96 -0.12
N LEU A 31 16.85 -8.86 -1.44
CA LEU A 31 16.05 -9.63 -2.41
C LEU A 31 16.21 -11.14 -2.22
N ASN A 32 17.41 -11.61 -1.94
CA ASN A 32 17.66 -13.03 -1.68
C ASN A 32 16.94 -13.53 -0.42
N ALA A 33 16.75 -12.68 0.59
CA ALA A 33 16.09 -13.04 1.84
C ALA A 33 14.55 -12.89 1.76
N ALA A 34 14.06 -11.85 1.08
CA ALA A 34 12.66 -11.40 1.19
C ALA A 34 11.74 -11.85 0.04
N SER A 35 12.27 -12.33 -1.10
CA SER A 35 11.43 -12.63 -2.27
C SER A 35 10.62 -13.92 -2.18
N ALA A 36 10.93 -14.81 -1.24
CA ALA A 36 10.23 -16.11 -1.12
C ALA A 36 8.77 -15.96 -0.67
N GLU A 37 8.49 -15.05 0.26
CA GLU A 37 7.14 -14.84 0.79
C GLU A 37 6.16 -14.31 -0.27
N PRO A 38 6.42 -13.22 -1.00
CA PRO A 38 5.54 -12.76 -2.06
C PRO A 38 5.41 -13.77 -3.22
N ALA A 39 6.45 -14.54 -3.52
CA ALA A 39 6.34 -15.63 -4.51
C ALA A 39 5.35 -16.71 -4.05
N TYR A 40 5.37 -17.08 -2.77
CA TYR A 40 4.41 -18.02 -2.20
C TYR A 40 2.98 -17.45 -2.20
N ILE A 41 2.80 -16.16 -1.87
CA ILE A 41 1.49 -15.48 -1.91
C ILE A 41 0.88 -15.57 -3.31
N LEU A 42 1.63 -15.23 -4.34
CA LEU A 42 1.20 -15.31 -5.74
C LEU A 42 0.83 -16.73 -6.14
N HIS A 43 1.72 -17.69 -5.88
CA HIS A 43 1.50 -19.09 -6.23
C HIS A 43 0.25 -19.66 -5.55
N SER A 44 0.05 -19.36 -4.27
CA SER A 44 -1.12 -19.83 -3.52
C SER A 44 -2.42 -19.21 -4.04
N THR A 45 -2.40 -17.94 -4.44
CA THR A 45 -3.56 -17.25 -5.03
C THR A 45 -3.95 -17.92 -6.36
N TRP A 46 -3.00 -18.16 -7.25
CA TRP A 46 -3.27 -18.86 -8.51
C TRP A 46 -3.77 -20.28 -8.30
N THR A 47 -3.21 -21.01 -7.34
CA THR A 47 -3.68 -22.36 -7.00
C THR A 47 -5.13 -22.34 -6.51
N ASN A 48 -5.50 -21.36 -5.69
CA ASN A 48 -6.89 -21.21 -5.23
C ASN A 48 -7.82 -20.89 -6.40
N GLN A 49 -7.45 -20.01 -7.32
CA GLN A 49 -8.24 -19.69 -8.52
C GLN A 49 -8.37 -20.89 -9.45
N GLN A 50 -7.29 -21.69 -9.62
CA GLN A 50 -7.33 -22.93 -10.40
C GLN A 50 -8.30 -23.95 -9.83
N ASN A 51 -8.40 -24.02 -8.49
CA ASN A 51 -9.30 -24.96 -7.80
C ASN A 51 -10.75 -24.44 -7.78
N ALA A 52 -10.95 -23.12 -7.72
CA ALA A 52 -12.27 -22.51 -7.66
C ALA A 52 -13.04 -22.56 -8.98
N ILE A 53 -12.33 -22.45 -10.14
CA ILE A 53 -13.00 -22.48 -11.43
C ILE A 53 -13.67 -23.83 -11.69
N THR A 54 -14.96 -23.81 -12.00
CA THR A 54 -15.75 -25.00 -12.23
C THR A 54 -15.66 -25.48 -13.69
N TYR A 55 -15.90 -26.76 -13.90
CA TYR A 55 -16.03 -27.33 -15.23
C TYR A 55 -17.18 -26.70 -16.04
N LYS A 56 -18.28 -26.35 -15.35
CA LYS A 56 -19.43 -25.68 -15.95
C LYS A 56 -19.05 -24.32 -16.54
N GLU A 57 -18.34 -23.48 -15.78
CA GLU A 57 -17.88 -22.15 -16.24
C GLU A 57 -16.96 -22.26 -17.46
N ILE A 58 -16.05 -23.23 -17.46
CA ILE A 58 -15.16 -23.47 -18.59
C ILE A 58 -15.95 -23.94 -19.83
N ARG A 59 -16.92 -24.84 -19.66
CA ARG A 59 -17.77 -25.30 -20.75
C ARG A 59 -18.61 -24.17 -21.35
N GLU A 60 -19.22 -23.34 -20.50
CA GLU A 60 -19.97 -22.15 -20.93
C GLU A 60 -19.07 -21.17 -21.69
N ALA A 61 -17.84 -20.95 -21.22
CA ALA A 61 -16.87 -20.11 -21.90
C ALA A 61 -16.54 -20.58 -23.32
N ILE A 62 -16.45 -21.90 -23.53
CA ILE A 62 -16.22 -22.47 -24.86
C ILE A 62 -17.43 -22.26 -25.77
N MET A 63 -18.63 -22.52 -25.24
CA MET A 63 -19.85 -22.36 -26.03
C MET A 63 -20.08 -20.90 -26.45
N ASN A 64 -19.69 -19.94 -25.60
CA ASN A 64 -19.84 -18.50 -25.83
C ASN A 64 -18.63 -17.89 -26.57
N GLY A 65 -17.52 -18.61 -26.72
CA GLY A 65 -16.27 -18.10 -27.29
C GLY A 65 -15.47 -17.16 -26.36
N HIS A 66 -15.93 -16.95 -25.12
CA HIS A 66 -15.26 -16.13 -24.13
C HIS A 66 -15.66 -16.54 -22.69
N MET A 67 -14.77 -16.29 -21.74
CA MET A 67 -15.08 -16.45 -20.31
C MET A 67 -16.09 -15.39 -19.86
N SER A 68 -16.92 -15.72 -18.86
CA SER A 68 -17.89 -14.77 -18.30
C SER A 68 -17.21 -13.58 -17.65
N GLU A 69 -17.82 -12.40 -17.75
CA GLU A 69 -17.31 -11.19 -17.11
C GLU A 69 -17.32 -11.33 -15.57
N SER A 70 -18.29 -12.06 -15.02
CA SER A 70 -18.35 -12.32 -13.57
C SER A 70 -17.14 -13.11 -13.06
N THR A 71 -16.63 -14.08 -13.83
CA THR A 71 -15.40 -14.79 -13.47
C THR A 71 -14.19 -13.87 -13.48
N PHE A 72 -14.08 -12.96 -14.45
CA PHE A 72 -12.99 -11.98 -14.49
C PHE A 72 -13.08 -10.97 -13.35
N GLN A 73 -14.28 -10.52 -12.99
CA GLN A 73 -14.50 -9.64 -11.83
C GLN A 73 -14.13 -10.34 -10.52
N GLN A 74 -14.47 -11.62 -10.37
CA GLN A 74 -14.08 -12.40 -9.20
C GLN A 74 -12.55 -12.50 -9.08
N TRP A 75 -11.84 -12.79 -10.17
CA TRP A 75 -10.38 -12.82 -10.16
C TRP A 75 -9.76 -11.46 -9.82
N GLN A 76 -10.32 -10.37 -10.31
CA GLN A 76 -9.87 -9.03 -9.96
C GLN A 76 -10.08 -8.74 -8.46
N GLN A 77 -11.20 -9.16 -7.88
CA GLN A 77 -11.45 -9.06 -6.45
C GLN A 77 -10.47 -9.91 -5.62
N ASP A 78 -10.19 -11.14 -6.08
CA ASP A 78 -9.20 -12.01 -5.43
C ASP A 78 -7.82 -11.36 -5.40
N TYR A 79 -7.39 -10.72 -6.52
CA TYR A 79 -6.13 -10.00 -6.58
C TYR A 79 -6.15 -8.74 -5.72
N SER A 80 -7.24 -7.98 -5.70
CA SER A 80 -7.39 -6.81 -4.83
C SER A 80 -7.25 -7.21 -3.37
N LYS A 81 -7.92 -8.28 -2.95
CA LYS A 81 -7.80 -8.81 -1.60
C LYS A 81 -6.40 -9.35 -1.29
N MET A 82 -5.76 -10.05 -2.23
CA MET A 82 -4.39 -10.51 -2.06
C MET A 82 -3.43 -9.34 -1.85
N VAL A 83 -3.58 -8.25 -2.62
CA VAL A 83 -2.75 -7.05 -2.49
C VAL A 83 -3.00 -6.38 -1.14
N SER A 84 -4.25 -6.09 -0.78
CA SER A 84 -4.55 -5.41 0.49
C SER A 84 -4.09 -6.19 1.71
N ASP A 85 -4.44 -7.49 1.76
CA ASP A 85 -4.30 -8.27 2.98
C ASP A 85 -2.91 -8.88 3.14
N LYS A 86 -2.16 -9.07 2.03
CA LYS A 86 -0.92 -9.85 2.05
C LYS A 86 0.28 -9.13 1.45
N LEU A 87 0.17 -8.53 0.26
CA LEU A 87 1.33 -7.90 -0.40
C LEU A 87 1.65 -6.52 0.17
N SER A 88 0.64 -5.70 0.46
CA SER A 88 0.85 -4.35 1.02
C SER A 88 1.65 -4.36 2.33
N PRO A 89 1.37 -5.24 3.31
CA PRO A 89 2.21 -5.37 4.49
C PRO A 89 3.65 -5.78 4.19
N VAL A 90 3.86 -6.66 3.20
CA VAL A 90 5.20 -7.10 2.77
C VAL A 90 5.97 -5.96 2.11
N TRP A 91 5.32 -5.12 1.29
CA TRP A 91 5.93 -3.93 0.70
C TRP A 91 6.31 -2.90 1.75
N VAL A 92 5.43 -2.60 2.72
CA VAL A 92 5.73 -1.67 3.81
C VAL A 92 6.94 -2.15 4.62
N LYS A 93 7.00 -3.44 4.96
CA LYS A 93 8.16 -4.04 5.63
C LYS A 93 9.45 -3.96 4.81
N ALA A 94 9.34 -4.07 3.47
CA ALA A 94 10.48 -3.88 2.58
C ALA A 94 11.00 -2.44 2.62
N MET A 95 10.09 -1.46 2.63
CA MET A 95 10.44 -0.04 2.74
C MET A 95 11.08 0.27 4.11
N GLU A 96 10.54 -0.28 5.18
CA GLU A 96 11.13 -0.15 6.52
C GLU A 96 12.54 -0.74 6.56
N THR A 97 12.74 -1.93 5.97
CA THR A 97 14.07 -2.55 5.87
C THR A 97 15.04 -1.68 5.07
N ALA A 98 14.59 -1.07 4.00
CA ALA A 98 15.39 -0.16 3.18
C ALA A 98 15.82 1.09 3.97
N SER A 99 14.95 1.59 4.85
CA SER A 99 15.20 2.78 5.66
C SER A 99 16.34 2.62 6.68
N LEU A 100 16.71 1.38 7.02
CA LEU A 100 17.83 1.10 7.93
C LEU A 100 19.15 1.72 7.43
N GLY A 101 19.31 1.90 6.13
CA GLY A 101 20.48 2.59 5.58
C GLY A 101 20.58 4.07 5.98
N VAL A 102 19.48 4.74 6.19
CA VAL A 102 19.42 6.11 6.74
C VAL A 102 19.57 6.09 8.25
N GLN A 103 18.93 5.15 8.93
CA GLN A 103 19.01 5.00 10.39
C GLN A 103 20.43 4.71 10.85
N GLU A 104 21.20 3.91 10.11
CA GLU A 104 22.63 3.66 10.41
C GLU A 104 23.51 4.94 10.37
N GLN A 105 23.07 5.98 9.65
CA GLN A 105 23.79 7.25 9.53
C GLN A 105 23.26 8.31 10.49
N HIS A 106 22.02 8.16 10.94
CA HIS A 106 21.29 9.14 11.76
C HIS A 106 20.50 8.42 12.86
N ASP A 107 21.07 8.28 14.04
CA ASP A 107 20.50 7.53 15.19
C ASP A 107 19.10 8.04 15.61
N SER A 108 18.82 9.32 15.38
CA SER A 108 17.50 9.93 15.68
C SER A 108 16.45 9.76 14.57
N PHE A 109 16.82 9.17 13.44
CA PHE A 109 15.88 8.90 12.36
C PHE A 109 14.90 7.80 12.75
N PHE A 110 13.63 7.98 12.42
CA PHE A 110 12.60 6.93 12.48
C PHE A 110 11.82 6.90 11.18
N PHE A 111 11.46 5.70 10.74
CA PHE A 111 10.64 5.48 9.55
C PHE A 111 9.16 5.53 9.93
N ASP A 112 8.41 6.45 9.31
CA ASP A 112 6.97 6.61 9.54
C ASP A 112 6.18 5.86 8.45
N HIS A 113 5.52 4.78 8.83
CA HIS A 113 4.67 3.99 7.95
C HIS A 113 3.46 4.77 7.40
N THR A 114 3.06 5.85 8.09
CA THR A 114 1.93 6.70 7.69
C THR A 114 2.34 7.86 6.79
N TRP A 115 3.64 7.96 6.49
CA TRP A 115 4.18 8.98 5.60
C TRP A 115 3.43 9.00 4.26
N PRO A 116 2.99 10.20 3.78
CA PRO A 116 2.17 10.30 2.57
C PRO A 116 2.77 9.62 1.32
N GLY A 117 4.08 9.68 1.16
CA GLY A 117 4.78 9.01 0.06
C GLY A 117 4.65 7.49 0.13
N VAL A 118 4.76 6.89 1.32
CA VAL A 118 4.59 5.45 1.55
C VAL A 118 3.15 5.01 1.27
N THR A 119 2.19 5.64 1.91
CA THR A 119 0.77 5.25 1.81
C THR A 119 0.22 5.44 0.40
N LYS A 120 0.55 6.55 -0.25
CA LYS A 120 0.16 6.83 -1.64
C LYS A 120 0.75 5.80 -2.61
N TRP A 121 2.05 5.49 -2.46
CA TRP A 121 2.70 4.51 -3.32
C TRP A 121 2.06 3.13 -3.18
N VAL A 122 1.82 2.66 -1.96
CA VAL A 122 1.18 1.34 -1.71
C VAL A 122 -0.19 1.27 -2.39
N GLN A 123 -0.98 2.33 -2.32
CA GLN A 123 -2.31 2.39 -2.95
C GLN A 123 -2.22 2.39 -4.49
N GLU A 124 -1.43 3.31 -5.06
CA GLU A 124 -1.32 3.48 -6.52
C GLU A 124 -0.65 2.27 -7.17
N HIS A 125 0.45 1.80 -6.60
CA HIS A 125 1.18 0.64 -7.08
C HIS A 125 0.34 -0.64 -6.95
N GLY A 126 -0.38 -0.80 -5.85
CA GLY A 126 -1.30 -1.92 -5.64
C GLY A 126 -2.44 -1.94 -6.66
N ALA A 127 -3.04 -0.80 -6.96
CA ALA A 127 -4.08 -0.69 -7.98
C ALA A 127 -3.55 -0.99 -9.39
N GLU A 128 -2.36 -0.50 -9.73
CA GLU A 128 -1.69 -0.81 -11.00
C GLU A 128 -1.36 -2.30 -11.11
N PHE A 129 -0.82 -2.89 -10.05
CA PHE A 129 -0.49 -4.32 -9.98
C PHE A 129 -1.73 -5.18 -10.22
N VAL A 130 -2.85 -4.92 -9.52
CA VAL A 130 -4.12 -5.64 -9.70
C VAL A 130 -4.63 -5.53 -11.13
N THR A 131 -4.58 -4.34 -11.71
CA THR A 131 -5.02 -4.10 -13.09
C THR A 131 -4.19 -4.91 -14.08
N ASN A 132 -2.87 -4.86 -13.96
CA ASN A 132 -1.95 -5.53 -14.87
C ASN A 132 -2.05 -7.05 -14.78
N ILE A 133 -2.03 -7.62 -13.57
CA ILE A 133 -2.08 -9.09 -13.38
C ILE A 133 -3.44 -9.67 -13.82
N SER A 134 -4.53 -8.94 -13.58
CA SER A 134 -5.88 -9.33 -14.01
C SER A 134 -6.01 -9.32 -15.53
N ALA A 135 -5.49 -8.28 -16.19
CA ALA A 135 -5.49 -8.17 -17.66
C ALA A 135 -4.63 -9.27 -18.30
N GLU A 136 -3.47 -9.57 -17.76
CA GLU A 136 -2.63 -10.67 -18.27
C GLU A 136 -3.32 -12.03 -18.17
N GLN A 137 -4.00 -12.32 -17.06
CA GLN A 137 -4.76 -13.55 -16.87
C GLN A 137 -5.96 -13.64 -17.84
N LYS A 138 -6.70 -12.54 -17.99
CA LYS A 138 -7.80 -12.42 -18.96
C LYS A 138 -7.30 -12.71 -20.37
N ASN A 139 -6.19 -12.11 -20.77
CA ASN A 139 -5.58 -12.32 -22.10
C ASN A 139 -5.14 -13.76 -22.31
N ALA A 140 -4.53 -14.38 -21.29
CA ALA A 140 -4.09 -15.78 -21.37
C ALA A 140 -5.26 -16.75 -21.61
N VAL A 141 -6.31 -16.60 -20.82
CA VAL A 141 -7.51 -17.46 -20.92
C VAL A 141 -8.24 -17.23 -22.25
N SER A 142 -8.41 -15.96 -22.65
CA SER A 142 -9.05 -15.61 -23.93
C SER A 142 -8.28 -16.19 -25.13
N ALA A 143 -6.95 -16.17 -25.08
CA ALA A 143 -6.12 -16.76 -26.15
C ALA A 143 -6.25 -18.28 -26.24
N LEU A 144 -6.38 -18.99 -25.11
CA LEU A 144 -6.62 -20.43 -25.09
C LEU A 144 -8.00 -20.78 -25.65
N ILE A 145 -9.04 -20.03 -25.31
CA ILE A 145 -10.39 -20.20 -25.84
C ILE A 145 -10.40 -19.98 -27.35
N ALA A 146 -9.82 -18.89 -27.84
CA ALA A 146 -9.72 -18.60 -29.27
C ALA A 146 -8.96 -19.70 -30.05
N ARG A 147 -7.87 -20.20 -29.46
CA ARG A 147 -7.09 -21.31 -30.03
C ARG A 147 -7.91 -22.58 -30.13
N ALA A 148 -8.58 -22.98 -29.06
CA ALA A 148 -9.41 -24.17 -29.03
C ALA A 148 -10.56 -24.08 -30.04
N TYR A 149 -11.22 -22.94 -30.11
CA TYR A 149 -12.27 -22.68 -31.10
C TYR A 149 -11.74 -22.85 -32.54
N SER A 150 -10.56 -22.30 -32.86
CA SER A 150 -9.96 -22.40 -34.17
C SER A 150 -9.53 -23.81 -34.55
N LYS A 151 -9.22 -24.67 -33.56
CA LYS A 151 -8.82 -26.08 -33.76
C LYS A 151 -9.98 -27.07 -33.66
N GLY A 152 -11.17 -26.62 -33.28
CA GLY A 152 -12.31 -27.51 -33.03
C GLY A 152 -12.09 -28.44 -31.83
N GLU A 153 -11.30 -27.98 -30.83
CA GLU A 153 -11.05 -28.73 -29.58
C GLU A 153 -12.34 -28.93 -28.79
N SER A 154 -12.50 -30.06 -28.14
CA SER A 154 -13.64 -30.30 -27.24
C SER A 154 -13.59 -29.46 -25.97
N ALA A 155 -14.75 -29.32 -25.31
CA ALA A 155 -14.85 -28.67 -24.02
C ALA A 155 -13.95 -29.32 -22.95
N GLU A 156 -13.81 -30.64 -22.98
CA GLU A 156 -12.92 -31.39 -22.12
C GLU A 156 -11.46 -31.05 -22.34
N GLU A 157 -11.02 -30.97 -23.57
CA GLU A 157 -9.63 -30.68 -23.96
C GLU A 157 -9.26 -29.25 -23.49
N LEU A 158 -10.10 -28.27 -23.79
CA LEU A 158 -9.85 -26.91 -23.37
C LEU A 158 -9.92 -26.74 -21.85
N SER A 159 -10.85 -27.40 -21.17
CA SER A 159 -10.92 -27.37 -19.70
C SER A 159 -9.62 -27.85 -19.06
N ARG A 160 -9.01 -28.87 -19.62
CA ARG A 160 -7.72 -29.41 -19.17
C ARG A 160 -6.56 -28.46 -19.46
N ALA A 161 -6.66 -27.63 -20.50
CA ALA A 161 -5.64 -26.65 -20.86
C ALA A 161 -5.75 -25.36 -20.03
N ILE A 162 -6.97 -24.86 -19.78
CA ILE A 162 -7.18 -23.58 -19.09
C ILE A 162 -6.74 -23.64 -17.62
N ARG A 163 -7.23 -24.63 -16.87
CA ARG A 163 -7.01 -24.68 -15.41
C ARG A 163 -5.54 -24.59 -15.00
N PRO A 164 -4.60 -25.38 -15.54
CA PRO A 164 -3.19 -25.25 -15.21
C PRO A 164 -2.54 -23.96 -15.74
N CYS A 165 -3.20 -23.20 -16.61
CA CYS A 165 -2.69 -21.94 -17.17
C CYS A 165 -3.22 -20.68 -16.46
N ILE A 166 -4.17 -20.80 -15.52
CA ILE A 166 -4.61 -19.67 -14.67
C ILE A 166 -3.41 -19.15 -13.89
N GLY A 167 -3.15 -17.83 -13.99
CA GLY A 167 -1.97 -17.20 -13.41
C GLY A 167 -0.75 -17.17 -14.34
N LEU A 168 -0.81 -17.69 -15.55
CA LEU A 168 0.23 -17.54 -16.58
C LEU A 168 -0.06 -16.35 -17.50
N THR A 169 0.97 -15.83 -18.16
CA THR A 169 0.81 -14.86 -19.24
C THR A 169 0.28 -15.54 -20.50
N GLN A 170 -0.30 -14.77 -21.42
CA GLN A 170 -0.76 -15.30 -22.72
C GLN A 170 0.33 -16.10 -23.44
N ARG A 171 1.56 -15.60 -23.46
CA ARG A 171 2.69 -16.29 -24.10
C ARG A 171 2.99 -17.65 -23.45
N GLN A 172 2.97 -17.70 -22.13
CA GLN A 172 3.21 -18.94 -21.37
C GLN A 172 2.06 -19.94 -21.56
N ALA A 173 0.82 -19.47 -21.52
CA ALA A 173 -0.35 -20.32 -21.73
C ALA A 173 -0.36 -20.96 -23.12
N ILE A 174 -0.08 -20.19 -24.17
CA ILE A 174 0.03 -20.71 -25.54
C ILE A 174 1.22 -21.66 -25.68
N ALA A 175 2.37 -21.34 -25.08
CA ALA A 175 3.53 -22.25 -25.08
C ALA A 175 3.21 -23.59 -24.39
N ASN A 176 2.43 -23.56 -23.31
CA ASN A 176 1.99 -24.76 -22.61
C ASN A 176 1.05 -25.61 -23.49
N ALA A 177 0.08 -24.98 -24.16
CA ALA A 177 -0.82 -25.67 -25.08
C ALA A 177 -0.08 -26.28 -26.29
N ASN A 178 0.89 -25.56 -26.86
CA ASN A 178 1.74 -26.09 -27.94
C ASN A 178 2.62 -27.26 -27.46
N TYR A 179 3.10 -27.20 -26.21
CA TYR A 179 3.86 -28.30 -25.63
C TYR A 179 3.01 -29.56 -25.45
N TYR A 180 1.75 -29.42 -25.04
CA TYR A 180 0.79 -30.53 -24.99
C TYR A 180 0.65 -31.19 -26.34
N ASP A 181 0.40 -30.44 -27.42
CA ASP A 181 0.26 -30.97 -28.77
C ASP A 181 1.53 -31.72 -29.19
N HIS A 182 2.68 -31.06 -29.02
CA HIS A 182 3.98 -31.67 -29.41
C HIS A 182 4.23 -33.00 -28.69
N VAL A 183 3.93 -33.10 -27.40
CA VAL A 183 4.11 -34.34 -26.64
C VAL A 183 3.12 -35.40 -27.11
N LYS A 184 1.84 -35.04 -27.32
CA LYS A 184 0.80 -35.95 -27.80
C LYS A 184 1.20 -36.55 -29.18
N ASP A 185 1.57 -35.71 -30.14
CA ASP A 185 1.95 -36.10 -31.49
C ASP A 185 3.22 -36.97 -31.50
N SER A 186 4.22 -36.60 -30.70
CA SER A 186 5.46 -37.37 -30.56
C SER A 186 5.21 -38.75 -29.97
N LEU A 187 4.31 -38.88 -28.97
CA LEU A 187 3.94 -40.16 -28.39
C LEU A 187 3.24 -41.07 -29.40
N LEU A 188 2.31 -40.55 -30.18
CA LEU A 188 1.59 -41.28 -31.21
C LEU A 188 2.53 -41.71 -32.35
N LYS A 189 3.41 -40.82 -32.79
CA LYS A 189 4.40 -41.10 -33.85
C LYS A 189 5.39 -42.18 -33.44
N ASN A 190 5.90 -42.13 -32.23
CA ASN A 190 6.93 -43.06 -31.75
C ASN A 190 6.36 -44.38 -31.23
N ASN A 191 5.04 -44.46 -31.02
CA ASN A 191 4.34 -45.66 -30.54
C ASN A 191 3.06 -45.92 -31.35
N PRO A 192 3.15 -46.49 -32.57
CA PRO A 192 2.00 -46.64 -33.44
C PRO A 192 0.82 -47.45 -32.86
N GLY A 193 1.05 -48.26 -31.83
CA GLY A 193 0.01 -49.03 -31.12
C GLY A 193 -0.60 -48.31 -29.91
N MET A 194 -0.16 -47.09 -29.60
CA MET A 194 -0.68 -46.34 -28.46
C MET A 194 -2.06 -45.77 -28.78
N LYS A 195 -3.02 -46.00 -27.89
CA LYS A 195 -4.35 -45.35 -27.96
C LYS A 195 -4.24 -43.87 -27.83
N GLU A 196 -4.97 -43.08 -28.59
CA GLU A 196 -4.97 -41.62 -28.55
C GLU A 196 -5.29 -41.07 -27.15
N ALA A 197 -6.27 -41.66 -26.46
CA ALA A 197 -6.61 -41.29 -25.10
C ALA A 197 -5.44 -41.46 -24.10
N THR A 198 -4.59 -42.48 -24.32
CA THR A 198 -3.40 -42.71 -23.48
C THR A 198 -2.32 -41.66 -23.77
N ALA A 199 -2.11 -41.33 -25.07
CA ALA A 199 -1.19 -40.27 -25.45
C ALA A 199 -1.64 -38.90 -24.91
N ALA A 200 -2.93 -38.58 -25.03
CA ALA A 200 -3.51 -37.37 -24.51
C ALA A 200 -3.33 -37.24 -22.98
N LYS A 201 -3.57 -38.32 -22.22
CA LYS A 201 -3.36 -38.33 -20.78
C LYS A 201 -1.89 -38.05 -20.41
N LYS A 202 -0.95 -38.72 -21.06
CA LYS A 202 0.50 -38.52 -20.84
C LYS A 202 0.94 -37.09 -21.19
N ALA A 203 0.43 -36.56 -22.31
CA ALA A 203 0.70 -35.19 -22.74
C ALA A 203 0.14 -34.17 -21.74
N GLN A 204 -1.05 -34.42 -21.18
CA GLN A 204 -1.63 -33.57 -20.15
C GLN A 204 -0.78 -33.54 -18.86
N GLU A 205 -0.31 -34.72 -18.42
CA GLU A 205 0.59 -34.80 -17.25
C GLU A 205 1.91 -34.03 -17.49
N ALA A 206 2.46 -34.11 -18.69
CA ALA A 206 3.66 -33.37 -19.08
C ALA A 206 3.40 -31.87 -19.14
N ALA A 207 2.29 -31.42 -19.75
CA ALA A 207 1.89 -30.03 -19.82
C ALA A 207 1.60 -29.43 -18.43
N ALA A 208 0.97 -30.19 -17.53
CA ALA A 208 0.75 -29.75 -16.14
C ALA A 208 2.06 -29.53 -15.38
N LYS A 209 3.06 -30.41 -15.55
CA LYS A 209 4.40 -30.22 -14.98
C LYS A 209 5.10 -29.00 -15.58
N TYR A 210 4.97 -28.76 -16.86
CA TYR A 210 5.52 -27.58 -17.51
C TYR A 210 4.84 -26.29 -17.02
N ALA A 211 3.51 -26.26 -16.89
CA ALA A 211 2.78 -25.16 -16.30
C ALA A 211 3.26 -24.85 -14.87
N ALA A 212 3.45 -25.88 -14.04
CA ALA A 212 3.96 -25.72 -12.68
C ALA A 212 5.37 -25.10 -12.63
N GLN A 213 6.23 -25.41 -13.59
CA GLN A 213 7.54 -24.75 -13.73
C GLN A 213 7.40 -23.28 -14.12
N GLN A 214 6.51 -22.98 -15.08
CA GLN A 214 6.23 -21.62 -15.53
C GLN A 214 5.65 -20.77 -14.37
N HIS A 215 4.75 -21.34 -13.54
CA HIS A 215 4.21 -20.67 -12.37
C HIS A 215 5.31 -20.30 -11.36
N ARG A 216 6.18 -21.24 -11.01
CA ARG A 216 7.30 -20.96 -10.09
C ARG A 216 8.21 -19.86 -10.63
N TYR A 217 8.58 -19.96 -11.90
CA TYR A 217 9.42 -18.94 -12.55
C TYR A 217 8.73 -17.57 -12.52
N ARG A 218 7.46 -17.50 -12.88
CA ARG A 218 6.70 -16.24 -12.91
C ARG A 218 6.52 -15.67 -11.53
N ALA A 219 6.15 -16.48 -10.54
CA ALA A 219 5.99 -16.03 -9.16
C ALA A 219 7.28 -15.43 -8.61
N ASN A 220 8.43 -16.09 -8.81
CA ASN A 220 9.72 -15.58 -8.39
C ASN A 220 10.10 -14.29 -9.12
N MET A 221 9.88 -14.21 -10.43
CA MET A 221 10.16 -13.02 -11.22
C MET A 221 9.35 -11.81 -10.76
N ILE A 222 8.05 -11.99 -10.53
CA ILE A 222 7.17 -10.93 -10.00
C ILE A 222 7.62 -10.56 -8.59
N ALA A 223 7.81 -11.54 -7.72
CA ALA A 223 8.21 -11.30 -6.33
C ALA A 223 9.53 -10.50 -6.23
N GLU A 224 10.57 -10.90 -6.95
CA GLU A 224 11.84 -10.15 -6.96
C GLU A 224 11.65 -8.72 -7.47
N THR A 225 10.83 -8.54 -8.52
CA THR A 225 10.56 -7.22 -9.10
C THR A 225 9.79 -6.32 -8.13
N GLU A 226 8.74 -6.84 -7.52
CA GLU A 226 7.91 -6.13 -6.54
C GLU A 226 8.68 -5.75 -5.28
N MET A 227 9.51 -6.68 -4.79
CA MET A 227 10.37 -6.41 -3.64
C MET A 227 11.44 -5.36 -3.96
N ALA A 228 11.98 -5.36 -5.18
CA ALA A 228 12.91 -4.32 -5.63
C ALA A 228 12.21 -2.96 -5.71
N PHE A 229 10.99 -2.88 -6.24
CA PHE A 229 10.20 -1.65 -6.25
C PHE A 229 9.97 -1.10 -4.85
N ALA A 230 9.47 -1.94 -3.93
CA ALA A 230 9.19 -1.52 -2.57
C ALA A 230 10.47 -1.09 -1.82
N TYR A 231 11.56 -1.85 -1.93
CA TYR A 231 12.84 -1.51 -1.31
C TYR A 231 13.38 -0.17 -1.80
N GLN A 232 13.46 0.02 -3.12
CA GLN A 232 14.00 1.24 -3.73
C GLN A 232 13.12 2.47 -3.44
N HIS A 233 11.81 2.29 -3.40
CA HIS A 233 10.90 3.36 -3.00
C HIS A 233 11.05 3.68 -1.51
N GLY A 234 11.24 2.66 -0.67
CA GLY A 234 11.51 2.83 0.76
C GLY A 234 12.79 3.61 1.05
N GLU A 235 13.89 3.34 0.33
CA GLU A 235 15.11 4.14 0.42
C GLU A 235 14.86 5.61 0.04
N TYR A 236 14.12 5.84 -1.05
CA TYR A 236 13.75 7.19 -1.48
C TYR A 236 12.94 7.93 -0.41
N GLU A 237 11.89 7.31 0.11
CA GLU A 237 11.03 7.92 1.14
C GLU A 237 11.77 8.13 2.46
N ALA A 238 12.68 7.22 2.85
CA ALA A 238 13.51 7.39 4.03
C ALA A 238 14.41 8.63 3.93
N VAL A 239 15.01 8.87 2.77
CA VAL A 239 15.79 10.10 2.52
C VAL A 239 14.89 11.34 2.60
N LYS A 240 13.69 11.31 2.02
CA LYS A 240 12.71 12.42 2.10
C LYS A 240 12.27 12.68 3.55
N MET A 241 12.02 11.63 4.33
CA MET A 241 11.71 11.76 5.76
C MET A 241 12.87 12.34 6.55
N ALA A 242 14.12 11.90 6.29
CA ALA A 242 15.31 12.43 6.95
C ALA A 242 15.53 13.91 6.64
N GLN A 243 15.26 14.33 5.40
CA GLN A 243 15.27 15.75 5.03
C GLN A 243 14.18 16.55 5.79
N ALA A 244 12.96 16.01 5.86
CA ALA A 244 11.88 16.63 6.60
C ALA A 244 12.14 16.73 8.12
N GLN A 245 12.87 15.75 8.68
CA GLN A 245 13.33 15.73 10.06
C GLN A 245 14.56 16.63 10.29
N GLY A 246 15.10 17.27 9.25
CA GLY A 246 16.29 18.13 9.35
C GLY A 246 17.61 17.34 9.55
N LEU A 247 17.60 16.03 9.31
CA LEU A 247 18.77 15.15 9.48
C LEU A 247 19.66 15.10 8.24
N MET A 248 19.08 15.33 7.05
CA MET A 248 19.80 15.36 5.78
C MET A 248 19.52 16.67 5.04
N GLY A 249 20.53 17.17 4.35
CA GLY A 249 20.42 18.37 3.51
C GLY A 249 20.05 18.04 2.07
N VAL A 250 20.74 18.68 1.11
CA VAL A 250 20.47 18.46 -0.32
C VAL A 250 21.09 17.13 -0.75
N VAL A 251 20.27 16.27 -1.36
CA VAL A 251 20.67 14.92 -1.79
C VAL A 251 20.50 14.77 -3.30
N GLU A 252 21.46 14.13 -3.94
CA GLU A 252 21.38 13.63 -5.30
C GLU A 252 21.31 12.12 -5.36
N LYS A 253 20.73 11.60 -6.44
CA LYS A 253 20.59 10.15 -6.72
C LYS A 253 21.54 9.78 -7.85
N VAL A 254 22.25 8.66 -7.68
CA VAL A 254 23.12 8.10 -8.71
C VAL A 254 22.69 6.68 -9.04
N TRP A 255 22.38 6.40 -10.30
CA TRP A 255 22.01 5.05 -10.73
C TRP A 255 23.22 4.13 -10.74
N SER A 256 23.11 2.99 -10.10
CA SER A 256 24.15 1.96 -10.01
C SER A 256 23.66 0.62 -10.56
N THR A 257 24.33 0.08 -11.57
CA THR A 257 24.05 -1.23 -12.16
C THR A 257 24.86 -2.34 -11.50
N ALA A 258 24.48 -3.61 -11.68
CA ALA A 258 25.20 -4.74 -11.08
C ALA A 258 26.65 -4.92 -11.58
N TYR A 259 27.05 -4.30 -12.70
CA TYR A 259 28.40 -4.37 -13.29
C TYR A 259 28.88 -5.77 -13.67
N ASP A 260 27.96 -6.71 -13.80
CA ASP A 260 28.23 -8.06 -14.28
C ASP A 260 27.84 -8.22 -15.76
N ASP A 261 28.08 -9.40 -16.31
CA ASP A 261 27.73 -9.73 -17.68
C ASP A 261 26.20 -9.81 -17.90
N GLY A 262 25.41 -9.65 -16.84
CA GLY A 262 23.94 -9.65 -16.88
C GLY A 262 23.29 -8.27 -17.05
N VAL A 263 24.07 -7.18 -17.07
CA VAL A 263 23.53 -5.81 -17.25
C VAL A 263 22.98 -5.64 -18.65
N CYS A 264 21.67 -5.32 -18.76
CA CYS A 264 21.02 -5.08 -20.05
C CYS A 264 21.39 -3.69 -20.63
N ASP A 265 21.13 -3.50 -21.94
CA ASP A 265 21.43 -2.24 -22.63
C ASP A 265 20.70 -1.02 -22.02
N ILE A 266 19.49 -1.22 -21.45
CA ILE A 266 18.72 -0.18 -20.77
C ILE A 266 19.48 0.30 -19.54
N CYS A 267 19.81 -0.64 -18.64
CA CYS A 267 20.50 -0.34 -17.38
C CYS A 267 21.92 0.20 -17.61
N ASN A 268 22.63 -0.35 -18.60
CA ASN A 268 23.97 0.15 -18.97
C ASN A 268 23.95 1.63 -19.41
N GLY A 269 22.87 2.06 -20.06
CA GLY A 269 22.69 3.48 -20.44
C GLY A 269 22.37 4.41 -19.26
N LEU A 270 22.00 3.85 -18.10
CA LEU A 270 21.69 4.59 -16.88
C LEU A 270 22.87 4.69 -15.91
N GLU A 271 23.86 3.80 -16.04
CA GLU A 271 25.01 3.75 -15.13
C GLU A 271 25.64 5.10 -14.90
N GLY A 272 25.69 5.52 -13.64
CA GLY A 272 26.29 6.78 -13.21
C GLY A 272 25.48 8.03 -13.56
N GLN A 273 24.25 7.91 -14.09
CA GLN A 273 23.37 9.08 -14.18
C GLN A 273 23.12 9.64 -12.79
N THR A 274 23.36 10.96 -12.66
CA THR A 274 23.20 11.70 -11.41
C THR A 274 22.11 12.74 -11.60
N ILE A 275 21.14 12.77 -10.68
CA ILE A 275 19.99 13.68 -10.68
C ILE A 275 19.63 14.08 -9.26
N GLY A 276 18.93 15.19 -9.08
CA GLY A 276 18.38 15.60 -7.80
C GLY A 276 17.35 14.59 -7.25
N ILE A 277 17.10 14.63 -5.95
CA ILE A 277 16.25 13.65 -5.24
C ILE A 277 14.87 13.46 -5.89
N ASP A 278 14.20 14.50 -6.33
CA ASP A 278 12.86 14.44 -6.94
C ASP A 278 12.89 14.26 -8.47
N GLY A 279 14.08 14.21 -9.08
CA GLY A 279 14.22 14.03 -10.52
C GLY A 279 13.92 12.59 -10.97
N ASN A 280 13.58 12.42 -12.25
CA ASN A 280 13.43 11.11 -12.87
C ASN A 280 14.63 10.76 -13.74
N PHE A 281 15.09 9.51 -13.63
CA PHE A 281 16.06 8.95 -14.57
C PHE A 281 15.42 8.76 -15.95
N ASN A 282 16.14 9.15 -17.02
CA ASN A 282 15.64 9.10 -18.38
C ASN A 282 16.25 7.93 -19.15
N PHE A 283 15.41 7.10 -19.73
CA PHE A 283 15.84 6.01 -20.60
C PHE A 283 15.91 6.48 -22.05
N LYS A 284 17.02 6.19 -22.71
CA LYS A 284 17.19 6.49 -24.15
C LYS A 284 16.46 5.49 -25.06
N LEU A 285 16.05 4.33 -24.55
CA LEU A 285 15.35 3.30 -25.29
C LEU A 285 13.85 3.36 -24.97
N ASN A 286 13.11 3.81 -25.97
CA ASN A 286 11.68 3.96 -25.96
C ASN A 286 10.93 2.62 -25.83
N LYS A 287 9.87 2.65 -25.06
CA LYS A 287 8.57 2.04 -25.36
C LYS A 287 8.23 0.68 -24.80
N LEU A 288 9.01 -0.06 -24.06
CA LEU A 288 8.58 -1.47 -23.85
C LEU A 288 8.40 -1.97 -22.42
N LEU A 289 8.90 -1.29 -21.41
CA LEU A 289 8.79 -1.79 -20.03
C LEU A 289 8.69 -0.61 -19.07
N PHE A 290 7.54 -0.36 -18.48
CA PHE A 290 7.30 0.63 -17.41
C PHE A 290 7.40 2.13 -17.77
N GLY A 291 7.36 2.54 -19.03
CA GLY A 291 7.48 3.96 -19.44
C GLY A 291 8.92 4.48 -19.50
N GLY A 292 9.13 5.64 -20.09
CA GLY A 292 10.46 6.20 -20.41
C GLY A 292 11.17 6.96 -19.30
N GLN A 293 10.58 7.05 -18.09
CA GLN A 293 11.12 7.77 -16.93
C GLN A 293 10.85 7.00 -15.65
N ARG A 294 11.81 7.01 -14.73
CA ARG A 294 11.68 6.35 -13.42
C ARG A 294 12.30 7.21 -12.33
N LEU A 295 11.57 7.32 -11.22
CA LEU A 295 12.08 7.97 -10.02
C LEU A 295 13.21 7.14 -9.39
N THR A 296 13.02 5.82 -9.33
CA THR A 296 13.97 4.83 -8.80
C THR A 296 13.95 3.56 -9.65
N PRO A 297 14.96 2.66 -9.55
CA PRO A 297 14.85 1.31 -10.07
C PRO A 297 13.64 0.57 -9.45
N PRO A 298 13.20 -0.55 -10.05
CA PRO A 298 13.71 -1.22 -11.25
C PRO A 298 13.23 -0.60 -12.57
N ALA A 299 14.05 -0.73 -13.62
CA ALA A 299 13.71 -0.28 -14.98
C ALA A 299 12.93 -1.33 -15.79
N HIS A 300 13.01 -2.60 -15.39
CA HIS A 300 12.38 -3.75 -16.04
C HIS A 300 12.25 -4.92 -15.05
N PRO A 301 11.46 -5.96 -15.34
CA PRO A 301 11.40 -7.15 -14.49
C PRO A 301 12.79 -7.74 -14.23
N GLN A 302 13.03 -8.19 -13.00
CA GLN A 302 14.32 -8.72 -12.52
C GLN A 302 15.49 -7.73 -12.64
N CYS A 303 15.24 -6.44 -12.68
CA CYS A 303 16.28 -5.42 -12.60
C CYS A 303 16.84 -5.38 -11.16
N ARG A 304 18.16 -5.51 -11.05
CA ARG A 304 18.89 -5.46 -9.77
C ARG A 304 19.79 -4.23 -9.66
N CYS A 305 19.41 -3.14 -10.34
CA CYS A 305 20.07 -1.85 -10.16
C CYS A 305 19.65 -1.23 -8.83
N ALA A 306 20.54 -0.42 -8.25
CA ALA A 306 20.29 0.33 -7.03
C ALA A 306 20.52 1.82 -7.24
N VAL A 307 20.08 2.63 -6.28
CA VAL A 307 20.40 4.06 -6.22
C VAL A 307 21.40 4.28 -5.08
N GLU A 308 22.45 5.04 -5.38
CA GLU A 308 23.29 5.65 -4.36
C GLU A 308 22.75 7.05 -4.06
N TYR A 309 22.41 7.32 -2.81
CA TYR A 309 22.02 8.64 -2.33
C TYR A 309 23.24 9.35 -1.78
N ARG A 310 23.53 10.56 -2.30
CA ARG A 310 24.68 11.38 -1.92
C ARG A 310 24.20 12.70 -1.37
N GLU A 311 24.50 12.98 -0.13
CA GLU A 311 24.33 14.32 0.40
C GLU A 311 25.40 15.24 -0.17
N ILE A 312 24.98 16.32 -0.86
CA ILE A 312 25.87 17.29 -1.50
C ILE A 312 26.01 18.60 -0.74
N SER A 313 25.11 18.86 0.21
CA SER A 313 25.25 19.90 1.21
C SER A 313 24.56 19.48 2.50
N PRO A 314 25.14 19.80 3.67
CA PRO A 314 24.52 19.47 4.95
C PRO A 314 23.17 20.16 5.13
N PRO A 315 22.33 19.67 6.05
CA PRO A 315 21.08 20.34 6.38
C PRO A 315 21.37 21.79 6.81
N VAL A 316 20.62 22.72 6.25
CA VAL A 316 20.68 24.09 6.72
C VAL A 316 20.03 24.12 8.10
N ILE A 317 20.83 24.03 9.15
CA ILE A 317 20.37 24.30 10.50
C ILE A 317 20.02 25.78 10.50
N GLN A 318 18.77 26.13 10.22
CA GLN A 318 18.30 27.46 10.52
C GLN A 318 18.38 27.57 12.06
N PRO A 319 19.22 28.44 12.62
CA PRO A 319 19.12 28.73 14.04
C PRO A 319 17.68 29.17 14.28
N ALA A 320 17.05 28.62 15.30
CA ALA A 320 15.71 28.99 15.69
C ALA A 320 15.63 30.54 15.66
N GLN A 321 15.07 31.05 14.55
CA GLN A 321 14.90 32.49 14.42
C GLN A 321 13.87 32.88 15.47
N SER A 322 14.32 33.58 16.49
CA SER A 322 13.46 34.45 17.28
C SER A 322 12.78 35.37 16.26
N GLN A 323 11.58 34.99 15.83
CA GLN A 323 10.78 35.83 14.97
C GLN A 323 10.38 37.08 15.75
N THR A 324 11.16 38.14 15.58
CA THR A 324 10.67 39.50 15.83
C THR A 324 9.63 39.77 14.74
N LEU A 325 8.39 39.83 15.17
CA LEU A 325 7.23 40.14 14.34
C LEU A 325 7.39 41.53 13.71
N GLY A 326 7.70 41.54 12.41
CA GLY A 326 7.45 42.70 11.56
C GLY A 326 6.05 42.62 10.96
N PRO A 327 5.41 43.72 10.55
CA PRO A 327 4.00 43.69 10.13
C PRO A 327 3.81 42.89 8.85
N SER A 328 3.10 41.78 8.95
CA SER A 328 2.73 40.89 7.84
C SER A 328 1.54 41.46 7.07
N ILE A 329 1.66 41.41 5.73
CA ILE A 329 0.56 41.57 4.78
C ILE A 329 -0.39 40.38 4.91
N PRO A 330 -1.71 40.52 4.96
CA PRO A 330 -2.61 39.42 5.14
C PRO A 330 -2.71 38.58 3.83
N ASP A 331 -2.26 37.33 3.93
CA ASP A 331 -2.49 36.31 2.92
C ASP A 331 -3.91 35.71 3.09
N PRO A 332 -4.63 35.35 2.02
CA PRO A 332 -6.02 34.90 2.14
C PRO A 332 -6.09 33.56 2.87
N ALA A 333 -6.66 33.58 4.06
CA ALA A 333 -7.25 32.49 4.83
C ALA A 333 -6.47 31.17 4.92
N THR A 334 -5.30 31.19 5.57
CA THR A 334 -4.75 29.98 6.20
C THR A 334 -5.64 29.63 7.40
N PRO A 335 -6.20 28.41 7.50
CA PRO A 335 -6.99 28.04 8.69
C PRO A 335 -6.13 28.13 9.93
N SER A 336 -6.57 28.90 10.91
CA SER A 336 -5.85 29.06 12.19
C SER A 336 -5.94 27.77 13.00
N VAL A 337 -4.77 27.24 13.42
CA VAL A 337 -4.75 26.11 14.37
C VAL A 337 -5.43 26.55 15.66
N PRO A 338 -6.44 25.81 16.16
CA PRO A 338 -7.07 26.15 17.44
C PRO A 338 -6.06 26.20 18.56
N GLY A 339 -6.15 27.25 19.39
CA GLY A 339 -5.33 27.38 20.61
C GLY A 339 -5.61 26.25 21.60
N SER A 340 -4.63 25.89 22.42
CA SER A 340 -4.84 24.93 23.52
C SER A 340 -5.95 25.42 24.45
N LEU A 341 -6.86 24.52 24.82
CA LEU A 341 -7.93 24.84 25.79
C LEU A 341 -7.30 25.08 27.17
N GLN A 342 -7.53 26.26 27.72
CA GLN A 342 -7.07 26.57 29.08
C GLN A 342 -7.96 25.85 30.09
N MET A 343 -7.32 25.24 31.11
CA MET A 343 -8.07 24.56 32.18
C MET A 343 -8.91 25.54 32.96
N PRO A 344 -10.21 25.33 33.09
CA PRO A 344 -11.07 26.17 33.92
C PRO A 344 -10.64 26.16 35.40
N GLN A 345 -10.79 27.30 36.04
CA GLN A 345 -10.46 27.40 37.46
C GLN A 345 -11.49 26.66 38.32
N GLY A 346 -11.01 26.03 39.40
CA GLY A 346 -11.88 25.37 40.36
C GLY A 346 -12.42 24.01 39.92
N MET A 347 -11.81 23.35 38.96
CA MET A 347 -12.19 21.99 38.53
C MET A 347 -12.19 21.01 39.68
N LYS A 348 -13.31 20.35 39.89
CA LYS A 348 -13.52 19.32 40.92
C LYS A 348 -14.00 18.04 40.27
N ASP A 349 -13.36 16.95 40.63
CA ASP A 349 -13.80 15.60 40.22
C ASP A 349 -15.05 15.19 41.02
N LYS A 350 -16.10 14.81 40.33
CA LYS A 350 -17.38 14.32 40.91
C LYS A 350 -17.46 12.80 40.93
N GLY A 351 -16.44 12.10 40.41
CA GLY A 351 -16.40 10.66 40.31
C GLY A 351 -16.67 10.10 38.89
N LEU A 352 -16.75 8.80 38.79
CA LEU A 352 -16.91 8.10 37.52
C LEU A 352 -18.17 8.51 36.76
N ALA A 353 -17.99 8.88 35.50
CA ALA A 353 -19.07 9.16 34.57
C ALA A 353 -19.57 7.83 33.93
N HIS A 354 -20.82 7.45 34.22
CA HIS A 354 -21.43 6.22 33.66
C HIS A 354 -21.92 6.46 32.21
N LEU A 355 -20.99 6.65 31.27
CA LEU A 355 -21.31 6.98 29.87
C LEU A 355 -21.26 5.79 28.91
N GLY A 356 -20.96 4.59 29.40
CA GLY A 356 -20.88 3.35 28.59
C GLY A 356 -19.65 3.36 27.67
N GLY A 357 -18.59 2.71 28.05
CA GLY A 357 -17.33 2.56 27.30
C GLY A 357 -16.32 1.77 28.13
N THR A 358 -15.25 1.33 27.53
CA THR A 358 -14.23 0.48 28.18
C THR A 358 -13.17 1.29 28.96
N GLY A 359 -13.22 2.61 28.93
CA GLY A 359 -12.24 3.48 29.59
C GLY A 359 -12.80 4.18 30.83
N GLU A 360 -11.94 4.39 31.83
CA GLU A 360 -12.25 5.22 33.00
C GLU A 360 -12.43 6.68 32.59
N MET A 361 -13.61 7.25 32.86
CA MET A 361 -13.93 8.64 32.57
C MET A 361 -14.61 9.26 33.78
N HIS A 362 -14.22 10.46 34.14
CA HIS A 362 -14.74 11.17 35.28
C HIS A 362 -15.62 12.34 34.84
N LEU A 363 -16.68 12.57 35.58
CA LEU A 363 -17.45 13.82 35.51
C LEU A 363 -16.81 14.82 36.42
N CYS A 364 -16.46 16.00 35.87
CA CYS A 364 -15.90 17.12 36.63
C CYS A 364 -16.80 18.33 36.49
N GLU A 365 -16.67 19.28 37.44
CA GLU A 365 -17.39 20.55 37.43
C GLU A 365 -16.39 21.66 37.73
N ASP A 366 -16.47 22.75 37.00
CA ASP A 366 -15.64 23.95 37.25
C ASP A 366 -16.25 24.88 38.24
N GLY A 367 -15.54 25.97 38.56
CA GLY A 367 -15.99 26.99 39.53
C GLY A 367 -17.25 27.77 39.11
N SER A 368 -17.69 27.63 37.85
CA SER A 368 -18.92 28.24 37.33
C SER A 368 -20.11 27.27 37.32
N GLY A 369 -19.89 26.01 37.67
CA GLY A 369 -20.89 24.95 37.62
C GLY A 369 -21.00 24.27 36.24
N THR A 370 -20.08 24.54 35.31
CA THR A 370 -20.05 23.86 34.01
C THR A 370 -19.52 22.45 34.16
N GLU A 371 -20.19 21.48 33.51
CA GLU A 371 -19.78 20.05 33.54
C GLU A 371 -18.73 19.75 32.47
N TRP A 372 -17.74 18.97 32.88
CA TRP A 372 -16.62 18.54 32.07
C TRP A 372 -16.43 17.03 32.17
N LEU A 373 -15.96 16.42 31.07
CA LEU A 373 -15.51 15.04 31.06
C LEU A 373 -13.99 15.01 31.15
N PHE A 374 -13.45 14.21 32.07
CA PHE A 374 -12.03 14.02 32.27
C PHE A 374 -11.67 12.54 32.09
N LYS A 375 -10.66 12.27 31.28
CA LYS A 375 -10.11 10.96 31.08
C LYS A 375 -8.69 10.92 31.61
N PRO A 376 -8.42 10.22 32.71
CA PRO A 376 -7.06 10.04 33.21
C PRO A 376 -6.18 9.36 32.19
N ALA A 377 -4.93 9.81 32.09
CA ALA A 377 -3.94 9.13 31.26
C ALA A 377 -3.62 7.76 31.87
N GLN A 378 -3.77 6.71 31.08
CA GLN A 378 -3.47 5.34 31.50
C GLN A 378 -2.31 4.80 30.69
N SER A 379 -1.36 4.12 31.34
CA SER A 379 -0.28 3.41 30.68
C SER A 379 -0.82 2.20 29.92
N LYS A 380 -0.52 2.13 28.62
CA LYS A 380 -0.55 0.84 27.87
C LYS A 380 0.89 0.46 27.56
N SER A 381 1.15 -0.85 27.49
CA SER A 381 2.47 -1.44 27.25
C SER A 381 3.31 -0.66 26.21
N GLY A 382 4.38 -0.02 26.66
CA GLY A 382 5.36 0.63 25.81
C GLY A 382 5.14 2.13 25.51
N THR A 383 4.02 2.75 25.93
CA THR A 383 3.77 4.19 25.75
C THR A 383 3.77 4.92 27.09
N PRO A 384 4.41 6.12 27.21
CA PRO A 384 4.29 6.95 28.41
C PRO A 384 2.82 7.26 28.72
N GLU A 385 2.47 7.29 30.01
CA GLU A 385 1.08 7.58 30.46
C GLU A 385 0.52 8.87 29.86
N GLU A 386 1.31 9.94 29.85
CA GLU A 386 0.89 11.25 29.38
C GLU A 386 0.64 11.35 27.87
N PHE A 387 1.25 10.47 27.09
CA PHE A 387 1.20 10.53 25.63
C PHE A 387 -0.23 10.48 25.08
N ARG A 388 -1.10 9.66 25.67
CA ARG A 388 -2.50 9.54 25.23
C ARG A 388 -3.32 10.81 25.43
N ALA A 389 -3.08 11.56 26.50
CA ALA A 389 -3.74 12.82 26.72
C ALA A 389 -3.34 13.86 25.68
N TYR A 390 -2.05 13.95 25.35
CA TYR A 390 -1.55 14.84 24.30
C TYR A 390 -2.06 14.46 22.90
N VAL A 391 -2.21 13.18 22.59
CA VAL A 391 -2.80 12.72 21.31
C VAL A 391 -4.25 13.19 21.17
N GLN A 392 -5.04 13.18 22.25
CA GLN A 392 -6.42 13.68 22.23
C GLN A 392 -6.48 15.19 21.97
N GLU A 393 -5.61 15.98 22.60
CA GLU A 393 -5.51 17.42 22.34
C GLU A 393 -5.04 17.71 20.92
N ALA A 394 -4.06 16.94 20.41
CA ALA A 394 -3.61 17.06 19.03
C ALA A 394 -4.72 16.71 18.03
N GLY A 395 -5.49 15.65 18.31
CA GLY A 395 -6.66 15.27 17.53
C GLY A 395 -7.70 16.38 17.42
N TYR A 396 -8.02 17.05 18.53
CA TYR A 396 -8.88 18.24 18.53
C TYR A 396 -8.33 19.35 17.63
N LYS A 397 -7.03 19.64 17.69
CA LYS A 397 -6.41 20.69 16.86
C LYS A 397 -6.50 20.38 15.36
N VAL A 398 -6.25 19.13 14.97
CA VAL A 398 -6.39 18.68 13.58
C VAL A 398 -7.86 18.76 13.13
N GLN A 399 -8.79 18.27 13.95
CA GLN A 399 -10.21 18.33 13.64
C GLN A 399 -10.69 19.78 13.50
N GLY A 400 -10.23 20.68 14.38
CA GLY A 400 -10.58 22.09 14.33
C GLY A 400 -10.08 22.82 13.07
N ILE A 401 -9.08 22.25 12.37
CA ILE A 401 -8.64 22.73 11.04
C ILE A 401 -9.55 22.18 9.94
N VAL A 402 -9.91 20.90 10.02
CA VAL A 402 -10.70 20.18 8.98
C VAL A 402 -12.19 20.57 9.07
N ASP A 403 -12.73 20.56 10.29
CA ASP A 403 -14.14 20.88 10.56
C ASP A 403 -14.31 21.58 11.92
N PRO A 404 -14.06 22.90 11.98
CA PRO A 404 -14.12 23.66 13.23
C PRO A 404 -15.51 23.65 13.88
N ASP A 405 -16.57 23.39 13.10
CA ASP A 405 -17.95 23.41 13.60
C ASP A 405 -18.30 22.17 14.42
N THR A 406 -17.63 21.02 14.16
CA THR A 406 -17.86 19.76 14.89
C THR A 406 -16.77 19.46 15.92
N ALA A 407 -15.66 20.18 15.88
CA ALA A 407 -14.53 19.95 16.77
C ALA A 407 -14.89 20.21 18.24
N VAL A 408 -14.79 19.17 19.07
CA VAL A 408 -14.93 19.29 20.52
C VAL A 408 -13.61 19.71 21.12
N LYS A 409 -13.59 20.82 21.83
CA LYS A 409 -12.37 21.37 22.45
C LYS A 409 -11.84 20.45 23.55
N VAL A 410 -10.61 19.99 23.36
CA VAL A 410 -9.88 19.14 24.32
C VAL A 410 -8.65 19.89 24.84
N GLY A 411 -8.42 19.81 26.13
CA GLY A 411 -7.19 20.25 26.77
C GLY A 411 -6.58 19.15 27.61
N THR A 412 -5.35 19.35 28.05
CA THR A 412 -4.63 18.43 28.94
C THR A 412 -4.27 19.09 30.25
N GLY A 413 -4.28 18.34 31.36
CA GLY A 413 -3.92 18.88 32.67
C GLY A 413 -4.19 17.92 33.84
N ASN A 414 -3.95 18.40 35.05
CA ASN A 414 -4.11 17.65 36.29
C ASN A 414 -5.45 17.96 36.97
N ILE A 415 -6.28 16.94 37.19
CA ILE A 415 -7.52 17.02 37.95
C ILE A 415 -7.49 15.92 39.04
N GLY A 416 -7.75 16.29 40.28
CA GLY A 416 -7.71 15.32 41.38
C GLY A 416 -6.35 14.64 41.62
N GLY A 417 -5.25 15.23 41.16
CA GLY A 417 -3.91 14.65 41.27
C GLY A 417 -3.54 13.68 40.12
N GLN A 418 -4.42 13.49 39.17
CA GLN A 418 -4.16 12.66 37.98
C GLN A 418 -4.02 13.55 36.74
N PHE A 419 -3.02 13.29 35.90
CA PHE A 419 -2.88 13.93 34.60
C PHE A 419 -3.79 13.22 33.57
N GLY A 420 -4.41 14.00 32.68
CA GLY A 420 -5.28 13.45 31.64
C GLY A 420 -5.80 14.50 30.67
N ALA A 421 -6.68 14.09 29.79
CA ALA A 421 -7.39 14.96 28.86
C ALA A 421 -8.76 15.35 29.42
N TYR A 422 -9.15 16.61 29.25
CA TYR A 422 -10.48 17.09 29.62
C TYR A 422 -11.17 17.80 28.46
N GLN A 423 -12.48 17.68 28.39
CA GLN A 423 -13.35 18.32 27.40
C GLN A 423 -14.66 18.76 28.05
N GLN A 424 -15.27 19.83 27.54
CA GLN A 424 -16.59 20.21 27.98
C GLN A 424 -17.61 19.13 27.69
N LYS A 425 -18.45 18.79 28.65
CA LYS A 425 -19.56 17.85 28.43
C LYS A 425 -20.56 18.46 27.44
N ILE A 426 -20.95 17.69 26.44
CA ILE A 426 -21.90 18.15 25.44
C ILE A 426 -23.32 17.87 25.94
N ASP A 427 -24.20 18.83 25.86
CA ASP A 427 -25.61 18.68 26.11
C ASP A 427 -26.28 18.05 24.89
N VAL A 428 -26.64 16.76 25.03
CA VAL A 428 -27.24 15.98 23.96
C VAL A 428 -28.71 16.39 23.80
N ASP A 429 -29.10 16.74 22.56
CA ASP A 429 -30.51 16.95 22.24
C ASP A 429 -31.27 15.61 22.32
N PRO A 430 -32.23 15.46 23.25
CA PRO A 430 -33.00 14.22 23.41
C PRO A 430 -33.88 13.89 22.18
N ASN A 431 -34.19 14.91 21.35
CA ASN A 431 -34.95 14.77 20.10
C ASN A 431 -34.04 14.74 18.88
N GLY A 432 -32.73 14.68 19.08
CA GLY A 432 -31.73 14.64 18.02
C GLY A 432 -31.77 13.33 17.22
N PHE A 433 -31.04 13.31 16.12
CA PHE A 433 -30.99 12.16 15.24
C PHE A 433 -30.36 10.93 15.92
N ASP A 434 -31.01 9.76 15.78
CA ASP A 434 -30.47 8.48 16.29
C ASP A 434 -29.43 7.91 15.33
N PHE A 435 -28.17 8.22 15.59
CA PHE A 435 -27.04 7.72 14.79
C PHE A 435 -26.81 6.19 14.91
N LYS A 436 -27.36 5.53 15.92
CA LYS A 436 -27.31 4.06 16.01
C LYS A 436 -28.17 3.43 14.91
N ALA A 437 -29.29 4.06 14.60
CA ALA A 437 -30.16 3.65 13.50
C ALA A 437 -29.55 3.96 12.12
N TRP A 438 -28.66 4.93 12.02
CA TRP A 438 -28.01 5.31 10.74
C TRP A 438 -27.25 4.16 10.09
N GLN A 439 -26.52 3.35 10.84
CA GLN A 439 -25.82 2.19 10.29
C GLN A 439 -26.76 1.18 9.62
N GLN A 440 -28.00 1.15 10.05
CA GLN A 440 -29.02 0.24 9.52
C GLN A 440 -29.82 0.85 8.35
N TYR A 441 -30.06 2.15 8.37
CA TYR A 441 -30.98 2.83 7.45
C TYR A 441 -30.30 3.87 6.53
N GLY A 442 -29.00 4.06 6.63
CA GLY A 442 -28.22 5.02 5.85
C GLY A 442 -28.53 6.48 6.24
N THR A 443 -28.29 7.41 5.31
CA THR A 443 -28.48 8.86 5.53
C THR A 443 -29.92 9.33 5.49
N LYS A 444 -30.90 8.42 5.42
CA LYS A 444 -32.32 8.74 5.35
C LYS A 444 -32.77 9.41 6.67
N GLY A 445 -33.24 10.65 6.56
CA GLY A 445 -33.65 11.47 7.71
C GLY A 445 -32.62 12.51 8.18
N LEU A 446 -31.40 12.51 7.60
CA LEU A 446 -30.42 13.58 7.80
C LEU A 446 -30.65 14.73 6.82
N THR A 447 -30.38 15.94 7.26
CA THR A 447 -30.29 17.10 6.37
C THR A 447 -29.03 17.06 5.53
N ALA A 448 -28.97 17.81 4.43
CA ALA A 448 -27.78 17.90 3.59
C ALA A 448 -26.56 18.40 4.39
N ASP A 449 -26.75 19.39 5.28
CA ASP A 449 -25.69 19.93 6.14
C ASP A 449 -25.17 18.87 7.13
N GLN A 450 -26.07 18.09 7.72
CA GLN A 450 -25.68 16.99 8.62
C GLN A 450 -24.89 15.90 7.90
N VAL A 451 -25.28 15.55 6.68
CA VAL A 451 -24.52 14.60 5.84
C VAL A 451 -23.12 15.15 5.54
N GLN A 452 -23.01 16.43 5.22
CA GLN A 452 -21.74 17.09 4.94
C GLN A 452 -20.85 17.17 6.21
N GLN A 453 -21.44 17.43 7.37
CA GLN A 453 -20.70 17.39 8.65
C GLN A 453 -20.14 16.00 8.95
N ILE A 454 -20.93 14.93 8.76
CA ILE A 454 -20.45 13.55 8.93
C ILE A 454 -19.33 13.23 7.93
N GLN A 455 -19.43 13.66 6.68
CA GLN A 455 -18.38 13.43 5.68
C GLN A 455 -17.07 14.13 6.08
N ARG A 456 -17.11 15.38 6.57
CA ARG A 456 -15.93 16.08 7.07
C ARG A 456 -15.34 15.41 8.30
N GLU A 457 -16.18 14.93 9.20
CA GLU A 457 -15.75 14.16 10.37
C GLU A 457 -15.03 12.87 9.99
N HIS A 458 -15.54 12.15 8.99
CA HIS A 458 -14.86 10.97 8.44
C HIS A 458 -13.48 11.30 7.84
N VAL A 459 -13.34 12.45 7.19
CA VAL A 459 -12.03 12.92 6.71
C VAL A 459 -11.09 13.19 7.87
N ALA A 460 -11.57 13.84 8.94
CA ALA A 460 -10.77 14.08 10.13
C ALA A 460 -10.37 12.78 10.84
N ASP A 461 -11.30 11.82 10.96
CA ASP A 461 -11.02 10.50 11.52
C ASP A 461 -9.98 9.73 10.70
N TRP A 462 -10.08 9.81 9.39
CA TRP A 462 -9.10 9.20 8.48
C TRP A 462 -7.71 9.83 8.64
N LEU A 463 -7.64 11.17 8.72
CA LEU A 463 -6.38 11.90 8.94
C LEU A 463 -5.74 11.57 10.30
N LEU A 464 -6.56 11.29 11.31
CA LEU A 464 -6.11 10.98 12.68
C LEU A 464 -5.86 9.48 12.90
N GLY A 465 -6.13 8.63 11.91
CA GLY A 465 -6.07 7.17 12.07
C GLY A 465 -7.10 6.64 13.08
N ASN A 466 -8.19 7.36 13.30
CA ASN A 466 -9.27 6.94 14.20
C ASN A 466 -10.22 5.99 13.46
N TYR A 467 -10.12 4.70 13.76
CA TYR A 467 -10.95 3.64 13.16
C TYR A 467 -12.15 3.23 14.02
N ASP A 468 -12.35 3.85 15.18
CA ASP A 468 -13.45 3.57 16.11
C ASP A 468 -14.67 4.49 15.90
N SER A 469 -14.79 5.07 14.71
CA SER A 469 -15.91 5.97 14.40
C SER A 469 -17.15 5.17 14.02
N HIS A 470 -18.06 5.00 14.94
CA HIS A 470 -19.35 4.35 14.72
C HIS A 470 -20.53 5.22 15.18
N GLY A 471 -21.75 4.92 14.73
CA GLY A 471 -22.95 5.73 15.00
C GLY A 471 -23.23 6.02 16.48
N GLY A 472 -22.73 5.19 17.41
CA GLY A 472 -22.84 5.43 18.85
C GLY A 472 -21.95 6.55 19.39
N ASN A 473 -20.95 6.99 18.60
CA ASN A 473 -20.03 8.07 18.97
C ASN A 473 -20.55 9.46 18.54
N PHE A 474 -21.58 9.52 17.70
CA PHE A 474 -22.17 10.77 17.27
C PHE A 474 -23.39 11.15 18.11
N VAL A 475 -23.51 12.41 18.40
CA VAL A 475 -24.68 12.99 19.07
C VAL A 475 -25.05 14.30 18.39
N THR A 476 -26.30 14.67 18.46
CA THR A 476 -26.79 15.99 18.04
C THR A 476 -26.80 16.90 19.25
N ASP A 477 -26.03 17.98 19.20
CA ASP A 477 -26.23 19.17 20.02
C ASP A 477 -27.34 20.02 19.37
N THR A 478 -27.92 20.94 20.07
CA THR A 478 -29.06 21.77 19.60
C THR A 478 -28.88 22.43 18.24
N ARG A 479 -27.67 22.49 17.71
CA ARG A 479 -27.31 23.14 16.44
C ARG A 479 -26.43 22.33 15.50
N ARG A 480 -25.76 21.24 15.98
CA ARG A 480 -24.71 20.53 15.23
C ARG A 480 -24.58 19.08 15.63
N ILE A 481 -23.94 18.28 14.77
CA ILE A 481 -23.48 16.93 15.10
C ILE A 481 -22.13 17.04 15.80
N CYS A 482 -21.98 16.35 16.90
CA CYS A 482 -20.71 16.25 17.63
C CYS A 482 -20.30 14.81 17.79
N ASN A 483 -18.99 14.51 17.73
CA ASN A 483 -18.47 13.21 18.09
C ASN A 483 -18.35 13.14 19.62
N ARG A 484 -19.13 12.26 20.25
CA ARG A 484 -19.29 12.16 21.71
C ARG A 484 -18.03 11.67 22.41
N TYR A 485 -17.22 10.88 21.74
CA TYR A 485 -16.11 10.14 22.33
C TYR A 485 -14.83 10.22 21.51
N LYS A 486 -14.44 11.37 21.03
CA LYS A 486 -13.18 11.48 20.29
C LYS A 486 -11.98 11.19 21.20
N VAL A 487 -11.82 9.90 21.45
CA VAL A 487 -10.68 9.33 22.15
C VAL A 487 -10.04 8.36 21.17
N CYS A 488 -8.98 8.81 20.49
CA CYS A 488 -8.13 7.91 19.75
C CYS A 488 -7.61 6.82 20.69
N GLU A 489 -7.90 5.55 20.40
CA GLU A 489 -7.27 4.40 21.08
C GLU A 489 -5.83 4.18 20.58
#